data_7802980bc007e0c589866ffcbfcc1d1a
#
_entry.id   7802980bc007e0c589866ffcbfcc1d1a
#
_cell.length_a   1.000
_cell.length_b   1.000
_cell.length_c   1.000
_cell.angle_alpha   90.00
_cell.angle_beta   90.00
_cell.angle_gamma   90.00
#
_symmetry.space_group_name_H-M   'P 1'
#
loop_
_entity.id
_entity.type
_entity.pdbx_description
1 polymer ?
#
loop_
_entity_poly.entity_id
_entity_poly.type
_entity_poly.pdbx_seq_one_letter_code
_entity_poly.pdbx_strand_id
1 'polypeptide(L)'
;MSSATELDGASVCIQVGTTTEMNLADYFKANGMSYESVPVETNSEADAAYLAGRCDIYTTDASGLYASRAGYPDPSAHIVLPEIISKEPLGPSVRHGDSEWADIVRWSLNAMIIAEEKGITSTNVDEMKNSKDPETLRLLGVSKVGDTGKGYGAWLGLDDDWAYNIIKQVGNYSESFEKHIGVNTPINIARGLNALYKDCLLYTSPSPRDKC
;
A
#
# COMPACT_ATOMS: atom_id res chain seq x y z
N MET A 1 -12.57 5.03 23.70
CA MET A 1 -12.10 3.77 23.08
C MET A 1 -10.83 4.08 22.33
N SER A 2 -9.76 3.35 22.62
CA SER A 2 -8.42 3.60 22.06
C SER A 2 -7.70 2.32 21.62
N SER A 3 -8.25 1.15 21.96
CA SER A 3 -7.65 -0.16 21.68
C SER A 3 -8.71 -1.19 21.34
N ALA A 4 -8.36 -2.12 20.44
CA ALA A 4 -9.20 -3.27 20.09
C ALA A 4 -9.42 -4.24 21.27
N THR A 5 -8.60 -4.17 22.32
CA THR A 5 -8.81 -4.95 23.55
C THR A 5 -9.94 -4.44 24.45
N GLU A 6 -10.49 -3.26 24.14
CA GLU A 6 -11.64 -2.69 24.84
C GLU A 6 -13.00 -3.12 24.25
N LEU A 7 -13.00 -4.02 23.24
CA LEU A 7 -14.16 -4.36 22.44
C LEU A 7 -14.92 -5.62 22.91
N ASP A 8 -14.65 -6.11 24.13
CA ASP A 8 -15.36 -7.29 24.66
C ASP A 8 -16.87 -7.06 24.73
N GLY A 9 -17.65 -7.95 24.14
CA GLY A 9 -19.11 -7.88 24.07
C GLY A 9 -19.70 -6.94 23.01
N ALA A 10 -18.86 -6.28 22.19
CA ALA A 10 -19.33 -5.33 21.17
C ALA A 10 -20.03 -6.05 19.99
N SER A 11 -20.97 -5.35 19.35
CA SER A 11 -21.56 -5.77 18.08
C SER A 11 -20.69 -5.34 16.91
N VAL A 12 -20.37 -6.27 15.99
CA VAL A 12 -19.42 -6.07 14.90
C VAL A 12 -20.06 -6.34 13.54
N CYS A 13 -20.15 -5.31 12.69
CA CYS A 13 -20.51 -5.47 11.28
C CYS A 13 -19.36 -6.11 10.52
N ILE A 14 -19.63 -7.26 9.85
CA ILE A 14 -18.62 -8.03 9.16
C ILE A 14 -19.18 -8.65 7.88
N GLN A 15 -18.40 -8.60 6.82
CA GLN A 15 -18.74 -9.27 5.59
C GLN A 15 -18.51 -10.78 5.72
N VAL A 16 -19.58 -11.57 5.49
CA VAL A 16 -19.55 -13.02 5.60
C VAL A 16 -18.68 -13.68 4.53
N GLY A 17 -18.11 -14.83 4.87
CA GLY A 17 -17.32 -15.64 3.92
C GLY A 17 -15.96 -15.04 3.57
N THR A 18 -15.46 -14.09 4.35
CA THR A 18 -14.17 -13.44 4.16
C THR A 18 -13.12 -13.95 5.14
N THR A 19 -11.84 -13.73 4.80
CA THR A 19 -10.71 -13.95 5.73
C THR A 19 -10.82 -13.04 6.95
N THR A 20 -11.38 -11.85 6.79
CA THR A 20 -11.63 -10.89 7.89
C THR A 20 -12.52 -11.48 8.97
N GLU A 21 -13.59 -12.20 8.57
CA GLU A 21 -14.48 -12.87 9.52
C GLU A 21 -13.73 -13.90 10.38
N MET A 22 -12.91 -14.75 9.75
CA MET A 22 -12.09 -15.73 10.46
C MET A 22 -11.07 -15.08 11.38
N ASN A 23 -10.37 -14.06 10.88
CA ASN A 23 -9.33 -13.34 11.63
C ASN A 23 -9.92 -12.60 12.86
N LEU A 24 -11.11 -12.03 12.73
CA LEU A 24 -11.82 -11.41 13.85
C LEU A 24 -12.12 -12.45 14.95
N ALA A 25 -12.68 -13.59 14.57
CA ALA A 25 -13.03 -14.67 15.52
C ALA A 25 -11.77 -15.16 16.25
N ASP A 26 -10.67 -15.36 15.54
CA ASP A 26 -9.40 -15.80 16.12
C ASP A 26 -8.82 -14.74 17.07
N TYR A 27 -8.88 -13.48 16.70
CA TYR A 27 -8.38 -12.37 17.54
C TYR A 27 -9.16 -12.26 18.85
N PHE A 28 -10.49 -12.27 18.80
CA PHE A 28 -11.32 -12.19 19.99
C PHE A 28 -11.11 -13.41 20.91
N LYS A 29 -11.07 -14.60 20.34
CA LYS A 29 -10.79 -15.84 21.08
C LYS A 29 -9.41 -15.82 21.74
N ALA A 30 -8.37 -15.36 21.04
CA ALA A 30 -7.00 -15.29 21.57
C ALA A 30 -6.88 -14.31 22.75
N ASN A 31 -7.71 -13.26 22.77
CA ASN A 31 -7.76 -12.27 23.84
C ASN A 31 -8.82 -12.56 24.92
N GLY A 32 -9.49 -13.73 24.84
CA GLY A 32 -10.51 -14.11 25.82
C GLY A 32 -11.77 -13.23 25.76
N MET A 33 -12.02 -12.60 24.63
CA MET A 33 -13.14 -11.70 24.38
C MET A 33 -14.27 -12.39 23.60
N SER A 34 -15.47 -11.84 23.71
CA SER A 34 -16.66 -12.20 22.94
C SER A 34 -17.11 -11.02 22.06
N TYR A 35 -17.89 -11.30 21.03
CA TYR A 35 -18.56 -10.27 20.22
C TYR A 35 -19.89 -10.79 19.67
N GLU A 36 -20.77 -9.87 19.30
CA GLU A 36 -22.00 -10.15 18.57
C GLU A 36 -21.78 -9.88 17.08
N SER A 37 -21.91 -10.93 16.25
CA SER A 37 -21.74 -10.76 14.80
C SER A 37 -22.99 -10.16 14.17
N VAL A 38 -22.82 -9.10 13.40
CA VAL A 38 -23.82 -8.49 12.51
C VAL A 38 -23.39 -8.76 11.07
N PRO A 39 -23.78 -9.92 10.49
CA PRO A 39 -23.33 -10.35 9.18
C PRO A 39 -23.96 -9.51 8.07
N VAL A 40 -23.16 -9.18 7.04
CA VAL A 40 -23.56 -8.48 5.83
C VAL A 40 -22.94 -9.13 4.58
N GLU A 41 -23.54 -8.90 3.41
CA GLU A 41 -23.05 -9.48 2.16
C GLU A 41 -21.97 -8.61 1.48
N THR A 42 -22.01 -7.30 1.70
CA THR A 42 -21.12 -6.36 1.01
C THR A 42 -20.57 -5.30 1.97
N ASN A 43 -19.42 -4.70 1.62
CA ASN A 43 -18.84 -3.58 2.37
C ASN A 43 -19.79 -2.37 2.42
N SER A 44 -20.55 -2.10 1.36
CA SER A 44 -21.53 -1.01 1.36
C SER A 44 -22.67 -1.23 2.35
N GLU A 45 -23.09 -2.49 2.54
CA GLU A 45 -24.08 -2.84 3.57
C GLU A 45 -23.49 -2.72 4.97
N ALA A 46 -22.18 -3.05 5.15
CA ALA A 46 -21.49 -2.86 6.42
C ALA A 46 -21.43 -1.38 6.79
N ASP A 47 -21.03 -0.50 5.86
CA ASP A 47 -21.02 0.94 6.05
C ASP A 47 -22.42 1.48 6.45
N ALA A 48 -23.44 1.06 5.72
CA ALA A 48 -24.82 1.48 6.00
C ALA A 48 -25.32 0.97 7.36
N ALA A 49 -25.02 -0.27 7.73
CA ALA A 49 -25.39 -0.84 9.02
C ALA A 49 -24.69 -0.15 10.18
N TYR A 50 -23.38 0.10 10.03
CA TYR A 50 -22.57 0.82 11.02
C TYR A 50 -23.07 2.25 11.23
N LEU A 51 -23.28 3.03 10.16
CA LEU A 51 -23.79 4.40 10.25
C LEU A 51 -25.23 4.47 10.79
N ALA A 52 -26.02 3.42 10.60
CA ALA A 52 -27.36 3.28 11.19
C ALA A 52 -27.33 2.82 12.66
N GLY A 53 -26.15 2.59 13.25
CA GLY A 53 -26.02 2.14 14.64
C GLY A 53 -26.49 0.70 14.87
N ARG A 54 -26.49 -0.15 13.83
CA ARG A 54 -26.85 -1.57 13.96
C ARG A 54 -25.70 -2.41 14.51
N CYS A 55 -24.49 -1.90 14.46
CA CYS A 55 -23.31 -2.45 15.09
C CYS A 55 -22.45 -1.31 15.65
N ASP A 56 -21.69 -1.61 16.70
CA ASP A 56 -20.79 -0.66 17.37
C ASP A 56 -19.50 -0.48 16.58
N ILE A 57 -19.13 -1.52 15.84
CA ILE A 57 -17.84 -1.63 15.16
C ILE A 57 -18.05 -2.15 13.74
N TYR A 58 -17.21 -1.65 12.84
CA TYR A 58 -17.03 -2.22 11.50
C TYR A 58 -15.60 -2.71 11.33
N THR A 59 -15.40 -3.88 10.78
CA THR A 59 -14.08 -4.47 10.52
C THR A 59 -13.92 -4.87 9.07
N THR A 60 -12.81 -4.43 8.47
CA THR A 60 -12.32 -4.82 7.14
C THR A 60 -10.84 -4.43 7.07
N ASP A 61 -10.22 -4.46 5.87
CA ASP A 61 -8.85 -3.98 5.68
C ASP A 61 -8.67 -2.55 6.19
N ALA A 62 -7.55 -2.24 6.82
CA ALA A 62 -7.28 -0.91 7.34
C ALA A 62 -7.43 0.19 6.29
N SER A 63 -6.96 -0.05 5.05
CA SER A 63 -7.14 0.87 3.93
C SER A 63 -8.60 1.09 3.57
N GLY A 64 -9.43 0.04 3.63
CA GLY A 64 -10.88 0.11 3.45
C GLY A 64 -11.53 0.95 4.53
N LEU A 65 -11.20 0.72 5.82
CA LEU A 65 -11.73 1.51 6.93
C LEU A 65 -11.40 3.00 6.81
N TYR A 66 -10.16 3.34 6.43
CA TYR A 66 -9.79 4.74 6.20
C TYR A 66 -10.57 5.37 5.04
N ALA A 67 -10.76 4.62 3.95
CA ALA A 67 -11.52 5.09 2.80
C ALA A 67 -13.01 5.28 3.14
N SER A 68 -13.64 4.32 3.82
CA SER A 68 -15.03 4.42 4.29
C SER A 68 -15.20 5.63 5.22
N ARG A 69 -14.34 5.77 6.22
CA ARG A 69 -14.36 6.92 7.14
C ARG A 69 -14.29 8.25 6.41
N ALA A 70 -13.42 8.37 5.40
CA ALA A 70 -13.29 9.60 4.61
C ALA A 70 -14.57 9.98 3.85
N GLY A 71 -15.42 8.99 3.55
CA GLY A 71 -16.72 9.17 2.89
C GLY A 71 -17.90 9.40 3.84
N TYR A 72 -17.71 9.29 5.16
CA TYR A 72 -18.80 9.46 6.12
C TYR A 72 -19.20 10.93 6.28
N PRO A 73 -20.46 11.21 6.68
CA PRO A 73 -20.95 12.59 6.89
C PRO A 73 -20.12 13.39 7.89
N ASP A 74 -19.62 12.74 8.95
CA ASP A 74 -18.69 13.31 9.93
C ASP A 74 -17.50 12.34 10.16
N PRO A 75 -16.45 12.43 9.37
CA PRO A 75 -15.28 11.56 9.52
C PRO A 75 -14.59 11.68 10.89
N SER A 76 -14.74 12.82 11.57
CA SER A 76 -14.10 13.08 12.87
C SER A 76 -14.77 12.34 14.03
N ALA A 77 -16.03 11.93 13.87
CA ALA A 77 -16.77 11.13 14.84
C ALA A 77 -16.33 9.64 14.86
N HIS A 78 -15.50 9.23 13.92
CA HIS A 78 -15.08 7.83 13.76
C HIS A 78 -13.57 7.69 13.86
N ILE A 79 -13.10 6.60 14.47
CA ILE A 79 -11.68 6.28 14.56
C ILE A 79 -11.39 4.92 13.91
N VAL A 80 -10.22 4.78 13.35
CA VAL A 80 -9.64 3.48 12.99
C VAL A 80 -8.66 3.14 14.09
N LEU A 81 -8.88 2.00 14.77
CA LEU A 81 -8.04 1.57 15.87
C LEU A 81 -6.62 1.21 15.39
N PRO A 82 -5.59 1.39 16.23
CA PRO A 82 -4.20 1.21 15.82
C PRO A 82 -3.79 -0.25 15.65
N GLU A 83 -4.52 -1.18 16.26
CA GLU A 83 -4.19 -2.60 16.19
C GLU A 83 -4.48 -3.18 14.82
N ILE A 84 -3.47 -3.88 14.27
CA ILE A 84 -3.61 -4.69 13.07
C ILE A 84 -3.81 -6.13 13.54
N ILE A 85 -5.05 -6.60 13.50
CA ILE A 85 -5.43 -7.93 13.99
C ILE A 85 -5.06 -9.07 13.04
N SER A 86 -4.79 -8.77 11.77
CA SER A 86 -4.28 -9.72 10.77
C SER A 86 -3.44 -9.00 9.72
N LYS A 87 -2.62 -9.75 8.99
CA LYS A 87 -1.81 -9.23 7.88
C LYS A 87 -2.05 -10.08 6.65
N GLU A 88 -2.36 -9.41 5.54
CA GLU A 88 -2.55 -10.05 4.25
C GLU A 88 -1.60 -9.43 3.22
N PRO A 89 -0.92 -10.25 2.37
CA PRO A 89 0.02 -9.77 1.38
C PRO A 89 -0.73 -9.27 0.13
N LEU A 90 -1.39 -8.11 0.25
CA LEU A 90 -2.11 -7.48 -0.84
C LEU A 90 -1.13 -6.97 -1.91
N GLY A 91 -1.49 -7.13 -3.16
CA GLY A 91 -0.68 -6.66 -4.29
C GLY A 91 -1.47 -6.62 -5.60
N PRO A 92 -0.93 -5.97 -6.64
CA PRO A 92 -1.53 -6.01 -7.96
C PRO A 92 -1.62 -7.44 -8.48
N SER A 93 -2.75 -7.81 -9.06
CA SER A 93 -2.93 -9.09 -9.73
C SER A 93 -2.94 -8.92 -11.25
N VAL A 94 -2.36 -9.89 -11.95
CA VAL A 94 -2.34 -9.95 -13.41
C VAL A 94 -2.94 -11.28 -13.87
N ARG A 95 -3.27 -11.39 -15.17
CA ARG A 95 -3.75 -12.64 -15.72
C ARG A 95 -2.70 -13.76 -15.57
N HIS A 96 -3.13 -14.92 -15.12
CA HIS A 96 -2.26 -16.09 -15.02
C HIS A 96 -1.69 -16.48 -16.40
N GLY A 97 -0.37 -16.77 -16.44
CA GLY A 97 0.33 -17.12 -17.66
C GLY A 97 0.89 -15.93 -18.45
N ASP A 98 0.59 -14.69 -18.06
CA ASP A 98 1.17 -13.48 -18.65
C ASP A 98 2.36 -13.00 -17.82
N SER A 99 3.49 -13.67 -17.97
CA SER A 99 4.70 -13.38 -17.19
C SER A 99 5.36 -12.06 -17.60
N GLU A 100 5.28 -11.69 -18.88
CA GLU A 100 5.86 -10.44 -19.36
C GLU A 100 5.13 -9.23 -18.76
N TRP A 101 3.80 -9.26 -18.74
CA TRP A 101 3.01 -8.22 -18.11
C TRP A 101 3.22 -8.19 -16.57
N ALA A 102 3.32 -9.36 -15.95
CA ALA A 102 3.62 -9.46 -14.52
C ALA A 102 4.96 -8.79 -14.17
N ASP A 103 5.99 -8.97 -15.01
CA ASP A 103 7.28 -8.33 -14.82
C ASP A 103 7.21 -6.81 -15.04
N ILE A 104 6.48 -6.33 -16.03
CA ILE A 104 6.25 -4.89 -16.24
C ILE A 104 5.58 -4.26 -14.99
N VAL A 105 4.50 -4.87 -14.49
CA VAL A 105 3.79 -4.36 -13.30
C VAL A 105 4.69 -4.33 -12.08
N ARG A 106 5.43 -5.42 -11.83
CA ARG A 106 6.38 -5.53 -10.71
C ARG A 106 7.48 -4.48 -10.78
N TRP A 107 8.13 -4.37 -11.94
CA TRP A 107 9.24 -3.44 -12.10
C TRP A 107 8.81 -1.98 -12.15
N SER A 108 7.57 -1.69 -12.58
CA SER A 108 7.00 -0.35 -12.48
C SER A 108 6.92 0.12 -11.03
N LEU A 109 6.42 -0.72 -10.12
CA LEU A 109 6.41 -0.42 -8.69
C LEU A 109 7.84 -0.27 -8.13
N ASN A 110 8.73 -1.22 -8.46
CA ASN A 110 10.12 -1.16 -8.01
C ASN A 110 10.84 0.09 -8.49
N ALA A 111 10.60 0.54 -9.73
CA ALA A 111 11.18 1.78 -10.24
C ALA A 111 10.76 3.00 -9.41
N MET A 112 9.50 3.07 -8.98
CA MET A 112 9.01 4.14 -8.12
C MET A 112 9.65 4.11 -6.73
N ILE A 113 9.84 2.92 -6.15
CA ILE A 113 10.50 2.76 -4.83
C ILE A 113 11.99 3.12 -4.94
N ILE A 114 12.70 2.62 -5.95
CA ILE A 114 14.11 2.95 -6.20
C ILE A 114 14.29 4.45 -6.44
N ALA A 115 13.37 5.09 -7.16
CA ALA A 115 13.40 6.52 -7.37
C ALA A 115 13.31 7.29 -6.05
N GLU A 116 12.43 6.90 -5.15
CA GLU A 116 12.34 7.51 -3.81
C GLU A 116 13.64 7.31 -3.02
N GLU A 117 14.21 6.11 -3.01
CA GLU A 117 15.49 5.81 -2.34
C GLU A 117 16.63 6.70 -2.82
N LYS A 118 16.65 7.00 -4.12
CA LYS A 118 17.65 7.86 -4.77
C LYS A 118 17.30 9.34 -4.77
N GLY A 119 16.18 9.74 -4.16
CA GLY A 119 15.70 11.12 -4.13
C GLY A 119 15.31 11.67 -5.51
N ILE A 120 14.90 10.77 -6.43
CA ILE A 120 14.39 11.15 -7.75
C ILE A 120 12.89 11.39 -7.64
N THR A 121 12.43 12.53 -8.11
CA THR A 121 11.03 12.98 -8.05
C THR A 121 10.52 13.36 -9.44
N SER A 122 9.20 13.52 -9.59
CA SER A 122 8.58 14.01 -10.82
C SER A 122 9.11 15.38 -11.25
N THR A 123 9.59 16.19 -10.30
CA THR A 123 10.07 17.55 -10.55
C THR A 123 11.57 17.61 -10.90
N ASN A 124 12.40 16.69 -10.38
CA ASN A 124 13.84 16.72 -10.62
C ASN A 124 14.34 15.64 -11.59
N VAL A 125 13.49 14.72 -12.07
CA VAL A 125 13.90 13.58 -12.91
C VAL A 125 14.62 14.01 -14.19
N ASP A 126 14.31 15.18 -14.75
CA ASP A 126 15.02 15.71 -15.93
C ASP A 126 16.47 16.07 -15.62
N GLU A 127 16.70 16.70 -14.46
CA GLU A 127 18.05 17.05 -13.99
C GLU A 127 18.85 15.78 -13.65
N MET A 128 18.18 14.78 -13.07
CA MET A 128 18.80 13.51 -12.66
C MET A 128 19.32 12.66 -13.83
N LYS A 129 18.94 12.96 -15.07
CA LYS A 129 19.58 12.42 -16.27
C LYS A 129 21.05 12.82 -16.42
N ASN A 130 21.49 13.87 -15.73
CA ASN A 130 22.87 14.32 -15.67
C ASN A 130 23.59 13.89 -14.38
N SER A 131 23.03 12.95 -13.63
CA SER A 131 23.60 12.41 -12.39
C SER A 131 24.99 11.80 -12.64
N LYS A 132 25.81 11.83 -11.58
CA LYS A 132 27.09 11.08 -11.56
C LYS A 132 26.94 9.65 -11.07
N ASP A 133 25.76 9.29 -10.56
CA ASP A 133 25.46 7.92 -10.10
C ASP A 133 25.11 7.03 -11.31
N PRO A 134 25.93 5.99 -11.59
CA PRO A 134 25.70 5.09 -12.72
C PRO A 134 24.38 4.32 -12.62
N GLU A 135 23.88 4.03 -11.40
CA GLU A 135 22.61 3.34 -11.20
C GLU A 135 21.44 4.21 -11.59
N THR A 136 21.46 5.48 -11.19
CA THR A 136 20.47 6.49 -11.63
C THR A 136 20.44 6.61 -13.15
N LEU A 137 21.61 6.69 -13.79
CA LEU A 137 21.68 6.80 -15.25
C LEU A 137 21.12 5.56 -15.96
N ARG A 138 21.35 4.35 -15.43
CA ARG A 138 20.76 3.12 -15.96
C ARG A 138 19.25 3.06 -15.73
N LEU A 139 18.79 3.44 -14.54
CA LEU A 139 17.35 3.50 -14.21
C LEU A 139 16.59 4.43 -15.17
N LEU A 140 17.15 5.60 -15.44
CA LEU A 140 16.53 6.62 -16.31
C LEU A 140 16.78 6.40 -17.81
N GLY A 141 17.40 5.27 -18.20
CA GLY A 141 17.63 4.90 -19.60
C GLY A 141 18.74 5.70 -20.31
N VAL A 142 19.53 6.48 -19.56
CA VAL A 142 20.62 7.30 -20.13
C VAL A 142 21.84 6.45 -20.47
N SER A 143 22.17 5.46 -19.64
CA SER A 143 23.29 4.56 -19.87
C SER A 143 22.83 3.11 -20.01
N LYS A 144 23.64 2.32 -20.71
CA LYS A 144 23.37 0.90 -20.96
C LYS A 144 23.93 0.03 -19.84
N VAL A 145 23.48 -1.23 -19.79
CA VAL A 145 23.89 -2.19 -18.78
C VAL A 145 25.13 -2.96 -19.27
N GLY A 146 26.28 -2.66 -18.68
CA GLY A 146 27.56 -3.28 -19.04
C GLY A 146 27.81 -3.19 -20.56
N ASP A 147 28.39 -4.25 -21.14
CA ASP A 147 28.73 -4.33 -22.55
C ASP A 147 27.58 -4.84 -23.45
N THR A 148 26.34 -4.94 -22.89
CA THR A 148 25.19 -5.51 -23.60
C THR A 148 24.63 -4.60 -24.69
N GLY A 149 24.92 -3.30 -24.65
CA GLY A 149 24.33 -2.28 -25.51
C GLY A 149 22.83 -2.05 -25.25
N LYS A 150 22.25 -2.69 -24.21
CA LYS A 150 20.83 -2.64 -23.85
C LYS A 150 20.63 -1.89 -22.54
N GLY A 151 19.54 -1.15 -22.43
CA GLY A 151 19.02 -0.62 -21.17
C GLY A 151 18.07 -1.60 -20.48
N TYR A 152 17.59 -1.26 -19.30
CA TYR A 152 16.66 -2.12 -18.54
C TYR A 152 15.33 -2.36 -19.28
N GLY A 153 14.84 -1.37 -20.03
CA GLY A 153 13.60 -1.50 -20.81
C GLY A 153 13.62 -2.68 -21.79
N ALA A 154 14.77 -2.94 -22.41
CA ALA A 154 14.89 -4.00 -23.40
C ALA A 154 14.58 -5.42 -22.87
N TRP A 155 14.76 -5.68 -21.57
CA TRP A 155 14.37 -6.95 -20.93
C TRP A 155 12.89 -7.03 -20.59
N LEU A 156 12.20 -5.88 -20.56
CA LEU A 156 10.76 -5.79 -20.35
C LEU A 156 9.99 -5.63 -21.67
N GLY A 157 10.68 -5.63 -22.82
CA GLY A 157 10.06 -5.32 -24.12
C GLY A 157 9.60 -3.86 -24.26
N LEU A 158 10.21 -2.95 -23.46
CA LEU A 158 9.89 -1.52 -23.40
C LEU A 158 11.07 -0.68 -23.88
N ASP A 159 10.82 0.60 -24.12
CA ASP A 159 11.88 1.59 -24.36
C ASP A 159 12.73 1.80 -23.10
N ASP A 160 13.99 2.20 -23.27
CA ASP A 160 14.92 2.32 -22.14
C ASP A 160 14.54 3.42 -21.14
N ASP A 161 13.75 4.38 -21.56
CA ASP A 161 13.26 5.49 -20.73
C ASP A 161 11.93 5.18 -19.98
N TRP A 162 11.51 3.91 -19.96
CA TRP A 162 10.27 3.51 -19.31
C TRP A 162 10.15 3.97 -17.84
N ALA A 163 11.22 3.81 -17.05
CA ALA A 163 11.23 4.23 -15.66
C ALA A 163 11.24 5.77 -15.51
N TYR A 164 11.98 6.47 -16.39
CA TYR A 164 11.90 7.92 -16.48
C TYR A 164 10.46 8.39 -16.72
N ASN A 165 9.76 7.76 -17.67
CA ASN A 165 8.39 8.11 -18.02
C ASN A 165 7.42 7.88 -16.86
N ILE A 166 7.58 6.79 -16.10
CA ILE A 166 6.80 6.53 -14.88
C ILE A 166 7.04 7.65 -13.86
N ILE A 167 8.30 7.93 -13.52
CA ILE A 167 8.64 8.92 -12.50
C ILE A 167 8.18 10.32 -12.92
N LYS A 168 8.35 10.67 -14.20
CA LYS A 168 7.94 11.98 -14.73
C LYS A 168 6.43 12.21 -14.65
N GLN A 169 5.62 11.17 -14.94
CA GLN A 169 4.17 11.29 -15.05
C GLN A 169 3.44 11.00 -13.73
N VAL A 170 3.94 10.05 -12.94
CA VAL A 170 3.27 9.57 -11.74
C VAL A 170 4.00 10.01 -10.47
N GLY A 171 5.30 10.24 -10.57
CA GLY A 171 6.18 10.50 -9.43
C GLY A 171 6.82 9.22 -8.89
N ASN A 172 7.63 9.38 -7.84
CA ASN A 172 8.14 8.25 -7.07
C ASN A 172 7.07 7.69 -6.12
N TYR A 173 7.39 6.62 -5.38
CA TYR A 173 6.41 5.97 -4.50
C TYR A 173 5.87 6.91 -3.40
N SER A 174 6.72 7.75 -2.81
CA SER A 174 6.30 8.75 -1.82
C SER A 174 5.33 9.76 -2.41
N GLU A 175 5.65 10.31 -3.58
CA GLU A 175 4.77 11.29 -4.25
C GLU A 175 3.40 10.70 -4.55
N SER A 176 3.36 9.45 -5.05
CA SER A 176 2.10 8.74 -5.32
C SER A 176 1.32 8.46 -4.04
N PHE A 177 1.98 8.00 -2.99
CA PHE A 177 1.36 7.72 -1.69
C PHE A 177 0.75 8.99 -1.10
N GLU A 178 1.55 10.06 -0.97
CA GLU A 178 1.11 11.32 -0.37
C GLU A 178 -0.02 11.99 -1.15
N LYS A 179 0.02 11.89 -2.49
CA LYS A 179 -1.02 12.45 -3.36
C LYS A 179 -2.38 11.75 -3.19
N HIS A 180 -2.38 10.43 -3.01
CA HIS A 180 -3.62 9.65 -3.08
C HIS A 180 -4.21 9.28 -1.73
N ILE A 181 -3.36 8.96 -0.76
CA ILE A 181 -3.80 8.45 0.54
C ILE A 181 -3.09 9.09 1.75
N GLY A 182 -2.09 9.94 1.51
CA GLY A 182 -1.27 10.55 2.54
C GLY A 182 -2.04 11.46 3.51
N VAL A 183 -1.32 11.96 4.51
CA VAL A 183 -1.91 12.72 5.64
C VAL A 183 -2.60 14.03 5.23
N ASN A 184 -2.30 14.54 4.06
CA ASN A 184 -2.93 15.76 3.52
C ASN A 184 -4.12 15.46 2.60
N THR A 185 -4.57 14.22 2.53
CA THR A 185 -5.76 13.80 1.76
C THR A 185 -6.94 13.54 2.71
N PRO A 186 -8.19 13.45 2.21
CA PRO A 186 -9.33 13.06 3.02
C PRO A 186 -9.16 11.68 3.70
N ILE A 187 -8.37 10.77 3.09
CA ILE A 187 -8.10 9.43 3.62
C ILE A 187 -7.19 9.49 4.85
N ASN A 188 -6.17 10.37 4.82
CA ASN A 188 -5.31 10.71 5.96
C ASN A 188 -4.57 9.50 6.57
N ILE A 189 -3.78 8.80 5.75
CA ILE A 189 -2.94 7.69 6.20
C ILE A 189 -1.48 8.15 6.30
N ALA A 190 -0.84 7.93 7.46
CA ALA A 190 0.60 8.11 7.60
C ALA A 190 1.36 6.96 6.90
N ARG A 191 2.57 7.24 6.38
CA ARG A 191 3.41 6.25 5.70
C ARG A 191 3.64 4.98 6.54
N GLY A 192 3.95 5.13 7.82
CA GLY A 192 4.17 4.02 8.74
C GLY A 192 5.08 2.95 8.14
N LEU A 193 4.62 1.71 8.09
CA LEU A 193 5.36 0.56 7.52
C LEU A 193 5.65 0.66 6.01
N ASN A 194 5.09 1.64 5.31
CA ASN A 194 5.37 1.91 3.89
C ASN A 194 6.52 2.93 3.70
N ALA A 195 7.20 3.32 4.77
CA ALA A 195 8.38 4.18 4.68
C ALA A 195 9.59 3.42 4.11
N LEU A 196 10.65 4.16 3.71
CA LEU A 196 11.84 3.58 3.09
C LEU A 196 12.61 2.64 4.02
N TYR A 197 13.39 1.75 3.43
CA TYR A 197 14.26 0.80 4.14
C TYR A 197 15.27 1.47 5.07
N LYS A 198 15.76 2.66 4.74
CA LYS A 198 16.67 3.43 5.61
C LYS A 198 16.02 3.81 6.95
N ASP A 199 14.71 3.76 7.00
CA ASP A 199 13.92 3.85 8.22
C ASP A 199 13.53 2.46 8.75
N CYS A 200 14.19 1.40 8.25
CA CYS A 200 13.99 -0.02 8.55
C CYS A 200 12.61 -0.57 8.21
N LEU A 201 11.92 -0.02 7.22
CA LEU A 201 10.52 -0.35 6.92
C LEU A 201 10.30 -0.96 5.55
N LEU A 202 10.43 -0.22 4.45
CA LEU A 202 10.20 -0.72 3.10
C LEU A 202 11.51 -0.99 2.37
N TYR A 203 11.63 -2.16 1.73
CA TYR A 203 12.87 -2.60 1.08
C TYR A 203 12.61 -3.16 -0.32
N THR A 204 13.37 -2.69 -1.31
CA THR A 204 13.22 -3.12 -2.71
C THR A 204 13.88 -4.45 -3.00
N SER A 205 15.02 -4.72 -2.35
CA SER A 205 15.81 -5.93 -2.58
C SER A 205 16.60 -6.30 -1.34
N PRO A 206 16.24 -7.39 -0.65
CA PRO A 206 16.97 -7.81 0.54
C PRO A 206 18.44 -8.13 0.19
N SER A 207 19.37 -7.40 0.80
CA SER A 207 20.79 -7.69 0.74
C SER A 207 21.27 -8.26 2.08
N PRO A 208 22.08 -9.34 2.09
CA PRO A 208 22.64 -9.88 3.31
C PRO A 208 23.54 -8.90 4.08
N ARG A 209 23.91 -7.77 3.47
CA ARG A 209 24.76 -6.73 4.05
C ARG A 209 23.97 -5.62 4.75
N ASP A 210 22.66 -5.52 4.45
CA ASP A 210 21.81 -4.48 4.99
C ASP A 210 21.18 -4.99 6.27
N LYS A 211 21.79 -4.62 7.39
CA LYS A 211 21.25 -4.88 8.73
C LYS A 211 20.66 -3.57 9.25
N CYS A 212 19.41 -3.59 9.60
CA CYS A 212 18.81 -2.56 10.44
C CYS A 212 19.35 -2.63 11.87
#